data_44711ed7335b379bce2ff714e991aa29
#
_entry.id   44711ed7335b379bce2ff714e991aa29
#
_cell.length_a   1.000
_cell.length_b   1.000
_cell.length_c   1.000
_cell.angle_alpha   90.00
_cell.angle_beta   90.00
_cell.angle_gamma   90.00
#
_symmetry.space_group_name_H-M   'P 1'
#
loop_
_entity.id
_entity.type
_entity.pdbx_description
1 polymer ?
#
loop_
_entity_poly.entity_id
_entity_poly.type
_entity_poly.pdbx_seq_one_letter_code
_entity_poly.pdbx_strand_id
1 'polypeptide(L)'
;MLPVFHLGPFNDWQEEAMRQRALFPVAYPGPQTRQRVKEVLGFCCGPEPALDVRSEGTWERDGVAGEAVSWSAGYGPRTQAWLLKPAGAQGRLPGIVALHDHGGFKFYGREKIADGPEPADPVVTAFRERAYGGRAYANELARRGFAVLVHDTFMWGSRRFPVESMPENIRRMAAQRDPAWQPTDGSAHAEEIADYNYAAWLFEFHVIEKYCALFG
;
A
#
# COMPACT_ATOMS: atom_id res chain seq x y z
N MET A 1 -5.35 -1.30 32.45
CA MET A 1 -6.22 -2.40 32.08
C MET A 1 -6.99 -1.95 30.83
N LEU A 2 -6.85 -2.62 29.70
CA LEU A 2 -7.64 -2.28 28.51
C LEU A 2 -9.11 -2.59 28.80
N PRO A 3 -10.07 -1.80 28.29
CA PRO A 3 -11.48 -2.09 28.48
C PRO A 3 -11.83 -3.44 27.85
N VAL A 4 -12.43 -4.29 28.65
CA VAL A 4 -12.95 -5.58 28.17
C VAL A 4 -14.32 -5.30 27.57
N PHE A 5 -14.45 -5.47 26.25
CA PHE A 5 -15.74 -5.39 25.57
C PHE A 5 -16.52 -6.67 25.82
N HIS A 6 -17.78 -6.52 26.16
CA HIS A 6 -18.66 -7.68 26.33
C HIS A 6 -19.13 -8.16 24.96
N LEU A 7 -18.73 -9.39 24.59
CA LEU A 7 -19.01 -10.00 23.28
C LEU A 7 -20.25 -10.93 23.30
N GLY A 8 -21.14 -10.75 24.27
CA GLY A 8 -22.34 -11.59 24.39
C GLY A 8 -21.98 -13.08 24.55
N PRO A 9 -22.54 -13.98 23.71
CA PRO A 9 -22.30 -15.42 23.82
C PRO A 9 -20.86 -15.86 23.55
N PHE A 10 -19.99 -14.96 23.09
CA PHE A 10 -18.58 -15.24 22.84
C PHE A 10 -17.64 -14.72 23.93
N ASN A 11 -18.18 -14.36 25.10
CA ASN A 11 -17.39 -13.77 26.16
C ASN A 11 -16.40 -14.77 26.78
N ASP A 12 -16.78 -16.03 26.88
CA ASP A 12 -15.91 -17.12 27.32
C ASP A 12 -14.68 -17.29 26.40
N TRP A 13 -14.87 -17.14 25.10
CA TRP A 13 -13.78 -17.14 24.13
C TRP A 13 -12.82 -15.96 24.34
N GLN A 14 -13.36 -14.78 24.59
CA GLN A 14 -12.55 -13.60 24.92
C GLN A 14 -11.76 -13.81 26.22
N GLU A 15 -12.39 -14.36 27.26
CA GLU A 15 -11.72 -14.66 28.53
C GLU A 15 -10.59 -15.66 28.37
N GLU A 16 -10.79 -16.70 27.55
CA GLU A 16 -9.75 -17.69 27.23
C GLU A 16 -8.58 -17.04 26.48
N ALA A 17 -8.86 -16.23 25.46
CA ALA A 17 -7.83 -15.50 24.73
C ALA A 17 -7.02 -14.57 25.64
N MET A 18 -7.67 -13.92 26.62
CA MET A 18 -7.00 -13.08 27.61
C MET A 18 -6.12 -13.89 28.57
N ARG A 19 -6.52 -15.11 28.94
CA ARG A 19 -5.71 -16.03 29.77
C ARG A 19 -4.46 -16.51 29.02
N GLN A 20 -4.59 -16.78 27.73
CA GLN A 20 -3.49 -17.25 26.87
C GLN A 20 -2.55 -16.11 26.42
N ARG A 21 -2.80 -14.87 26.80
CA ARG A 21 -1.98 -13.71 26.42
C ARG A 21 -0.49 -13.88 26.81
N ALA A 22 -0.20 -14.68 27.82
CA ALA A 22 1.17 -15.01 28.21
C ALA A 22 1.93 -15.85 27.16
N LEU A 23 1.25 -16.46 26.17
CA LEU A 23 1.88 -17.16 25.06
C LEU A 23 2.61 -16.23 24.10
N PHE A 24 2.34 -14.92 24.19
CA PHE A 24 2.99 -13.89 23.40
C PHE A 24 3.81 -12.97 24.31
N PRO A 25 4.96 -13.45 24.84
CA PRO A 25 5.79 -12.63 25.70
C PRO A 25 6.26 -11.38 24.95
N VAL A 26 6.48 -10.31 25.70
CA VAL A 26 7.06 -9.09 25.16
C VAL A 26 8.40 -9.44 24.52
N ALA A 27 8.52 -9.20 23.22
CA ALA A 27 9.77 -9.41 22.51
C ALA A 27 10.72 -8.25 22.80
N TYR A 28 11.89 -8.57 23.36
CA TYR A 28 12.93 -7.58 23.58
C TYR A 28 13.72 -7.30 22.28
N PRO A 29 14.14 -6.05 22.01
CA PRO A 29 14.99 -5.75 20.87
C PRO A 29 16.27 -6.59 20.88
N GLY A 30 16.60 -7.17 19.73
CA GLY A 30 17.82 -7.96 19.61
C GLY A 30 17.84 -8.90 18.40
N PRO A 31 18.96 -9.60 18.17
CA PRO A 31 19.14 -10.50 17.03
C PRO A 31 18.08 -11.61 16.95
N GLN A 32 17.71 -12.20 18.09
CA GLN A 32 16.72 -13.28 18.16
C GLN A 32 15.33 -12.79 17.73
N THR A 33 14.90 -11.63 18.24
CA THR A 33 13.62 -11.02 17.84
C THR A 33 13.63 -10.68 16.36
N ARG A 34 14.72 -10.10 15.86
CA ARG A 34 14.88 -9.82 14.43
C ARG A 34 14.77 -11.08 13.57
N GLN A 35 15.41 -12.16 13.99
CA GLN A 35 15.35 -13.44 13.29
C GLN A 35 13.92 -13.99 13.30
N ARG A 36 13.26 -13.95 14.46
CA ARG A 36 11.88 -14.42 14.57
C ARG A 36 10.90 -13.60 13.71
N VAL A 37 11.07 -12.29 13.64
CA VAL A 37 10.29 -11.42 12.74
C VAL A 37 10.49 -11.82 11.28
N LYS A 38 11.73 -12.09 10.86
CA LYS A 38 12.02 -12.56 9.49
C LYS A 38 11.32 -13.87 9.18
N GLU A 39 11.36 -14.83 10.10
CA GLU A 39 10.71 -16.13 9.94
C GLU A 39 9.19 -16.00 9.82
N VAL A 40 8.58 -15.22 10.72
CA VAL A 40 7.12 -15.03 10.74
C VAL A 40 6.61 -14.27 9.51
N LEU A 41 7.39 -13.27 9.05
CA LEU A 41 7.03 -12.49 7.86
C LEU A 41 7.45 -13.16 6.54
N GLY A 42 8.02 -14.37 6.59
CA GLY A 42 8.42 -15.10 5.40
C GLY A 42 9.59 -14.44 4.65
N PHE A 43 10.38 -13.57 5.30
CA PHE A 43 11.64 -13.07 4.75
C PHE A 43 12.67 -14.23 4.72
N CYS A 44 12.33 -15.28 3.99
CA CYS A 44 13.24 -16.39 3.76
C CYS A 44 14.33 -15.95 2.79
N CYS A 45 15.53 -16.31 3.14
CA CYS A 45 16.77 -16.14 2.41
C CYS A 45 16.71 -16.88 1.06
N GLY A 46 15.92 -16.36 0.12
CA GLY A 46 16.05 -16.72 -1.28
C GLY A 46 17.22 -15.94 -1.91
N PRO A 47 17.73 -16.37 -3.06
CA PRO A 47 18.64 -15.54 -3.82
C PRO A 47 17.96 -14.18 -4.05
N GLU A 48 18.72 -13.11 -3.82
CA GLU A 48 18.21 -11.78 -4.13
C GLU A 48 17.74 -11.78 -5.59
N PRO A 49 16.48 -11.47 -5.86
CA PRO A 49 16.00 -11.44 -7.24
C PRO A 49 16.82 -10.41 -8.01
N ALA A 50 17.20 -10.75 -9.23
CA ALA A 50 17.77 -9.76 -10.15
C ALA A 50 16.71 -8.67 -10.36
N LEU A 51 16.91 -7.52 -9.75
CA LEU A 51 15.89 -6.49 -9.71
C LEU A 51 15.67 -5.79 -11.06
N ASP A 52 16.58 -5.94 -12.01
CA ASP A 52 16.47 -5.28 -13.32
C ASP A 52 15.92 -3.84 -13.17
N VAL A 53 16.61 -3.04 -12.40
CA VAL A 53 16.19 -1.65 -12.12
C VAL A 53 16.34 -0.81 -13.37
N ARG A 54 15.29 -0.04 -13.70
CA ARG A 54 15.27 0.85 -14.86
C ARG A 54 14.89 2.26 -14.44
N SER A 55 15.52 3.24 -15.07
CA SER A 55 15.08 4.63 -15.08
C SER A 55 14.10 4.80 -16.24
N GLU A 56 12.90 5.25 -15.95
CA GLU A 56 11.81 5.40 -16.93
C GLU A 56 11.63 6.87 -17.34
N GLY A 57 12.31 7.80 -16.68
CA GLY A 57 12.29 9.23 -16.97
C GLY A 57 12.50 10.10 -15.74
N THR A 58 12.75 11.38 -15.98
CA THR A 58 12.98 12.37 -14.93
C THR A 58 12.12 13.60 -15.14
N TRP A 59 11.84 14.32 -14.06
CA TRP A 59 11.12 15.61 -14.10
C TRP A 59 11.59 16.52 -12.97
N GLU A 60 11.26 17.79 -13.08
CA GLU A 60 11.39 18.73 -11.98
C GLU A 60 10.11 19.55 -11.87
N ARG A 61 9.55 19.61 -10.66
CA ARG A 61 8.32 20.32 -10.39
C ARG A 61 8.26 20.77 -8.93
N ASP A 62 7.83 22.00 -8.70
CA ASP A 62 7.56 22.55 -7.36
C ASP A 62 8.73 22.37 -6.36
N GLY A 63 9.97 22.55 -6.84
CA GLY A 63 11.19 22.42 -6.03
C GLY A 63 11.59 20.97 -5.73
N VAL A 64 10.99 20.00 -6.43
CA VAL A 64 11.34 18.58 -6.33
C VAL A 64 11.83 18.06 -7.67
N ALA A 65 13.00 17.44 -7.68
CA ALA A 65 13.48 16.64 -8.78
C ALA A 65 13.03 15.19 -8.57
N GLY A 66 12.31 14.64 -9.54
CA GLY A 66 11.79 13.29 -9.52
C GLY A 66 12.39 12.41 -10.60
N GLU A 67 12.52 11.14 -10.30
CA GLU A 67 12.89 10.08 -11.25
C GLU A 67 11.88 8.94 -11.14
N ALA A 68 11.27 8.57 -12.27
CA ALA A 68 10.46 7.36 -12.37
C ALA A 68 11.39 6.16 -12.50
N VAL A 69 11.26 5.21 -11.61
CA VAL A 69 12.04 3.99 -11.60
C VAL A 69 11.14 2.77 -11.55
N SER A 70 11.60 1.65 -12.10
CA SER A 70 10.89 0.39 -12.00
C SER A 70 11.86 -0.78 -11.78
N TRP A 71 11.34 -1.86 -11.17
CA TRP A 71 12.10 -3.10 -10.99
C TRP A 71 11.18 -4.32 -11.00
N SER A 72 11.78 -5.50 -11.23
CA SER A 72 11.09 -6.77 -11.09
C SER A 72 11.26 -7.31 -9.68
N ALA A 73 10.16 -7.77 -9.08
CA ALA A 73 10.19 -8.52 -7.82
C ALA A 73 10.35 -10.05 -8.06
N GLY A 74 10.62 -10.46 -9.31
CA GLY A 74 10.72 -11.88 -9.69
C GLY A 74 9.37 -12.52 -10.03
N TYR A 75 8.26 -11.86 -9.73
CA TYR A 75 6.91 -12.31 -10.05
C TYR A 75 5.96 -11.12 -10.25
N GLY A 76 4.89 -11.35 -11.02
CA GLY A 76 3.86 -10.35 -11.31
C GLY A 76 4.38 -9.16 -12.12
N PRO A 77 3.61 -8.07 -12.21
CA PRO A 77 4.02 -6.87 -12.91
C PRO A 77 5.19 -6.18 -12.21
N ARG A 78 5.96 -5.40 -12.98
CA ARG A 78 7.06 -4.59 -12.44
C ARG A 78 6.52 -3.61 -11.39
N THR A 79 7.24 -3.47 -10.30
CA THR A 79 6.97 -2.41 -9.33
C THR A 79 7.41 -1.09 -9.93
N GLN A 80 6.53 -0.11 -9.97
CA GLN A 80 6.87 1.27 -10.31
C GLN A 80 7.03 2.09 -9.05
N ALA A 81 7.94 3.06 -9.11
CA ALA A 81 8.24 3.95 -8.01
C ALA A 81 8.68 5.32 -8.52
N TRP A 82 8.65 6.28 -7.61
CA TRP A 82 9.25 7.60 -7.78
C TRP A 82 10.35 7.81 -6.74
N LEU A 83 11.52 8.23 -7.20
CA LEU A 83 12.61 8.70 -6.35
C LEU A 83 12.60 10.23 -6.39
N LEU A 84 12.26 10.84 -5.28
CA LEU A 84 12.09 12.28 -5.12
C LEU A 84 13.27 12.87 -4.33
N LYS A 85 13.77 14.01 -4.75
CA LYS A 85 14.86 14.76 -4.09
C LYS A 85 14.59 16.26 -4.18
N PRO A 86 15.19 17.11 -3.33
CA PRO A 86 15.15 18.54 -3.56
C PRO A 86 15.72 18.87 -4.95
N ALA A 87 15.11 19.79 -5.68
CA ALA A 87 15.66 20.29 -6.93
C ALA A 87 17.07 20.87 -6.71
N GLY A 88 17.97 20.55 -7.62
CA GLY A 88 19.37 21.02 -7.53
C GLY A 88 20.22 20.41 -6.42
N ALA A 89 19.69 19.43 -5.66
CA ALA A 89 20.45 18.79 -4.57
C ALA A 89 21.72 18.12 -5.08
N GLN A 90 22.82 18.34 -4.36
CA GLN A 90 24.12 17.75 -4.63
C GLN A 90 24.57 16.86 -3.47
N GLY A 91 25.30 15.79 -3.79
CA GLY A 91 25.85 14.88 -2.80
C GLY A 91 24.84 13.92 -2.16
N ARG A 92 25.21 13.38 -1.00
CA ARG A 92 24.42 12.36 -0.30
C ARG A 92 23.31 13.01 0.54
N LEU A 93 22.12 12.45 0.45
CA LEU A 93 20.96 12.86 1.24
C LEU A 93 20.53 11.70 2.17
N PRO A 94 19.94 12.02 3.31
CA PRO A 94 19.27 10.98 4.12
C PRO A 94 18.12 10.38 3.32
N GLY A 95 18.01 9.04 3.33
CA GLY A 95 17.01 8.30 2.56
C GLY A 95 15.78 7.95 3.38
N ILE A 96 14.62 8.05 2.76
CA ILE A 96 13.32 7.60 3.31
C ILE A 96 12.65 6.68 2.30
N VAL A 97 12.11 5.55 2.75
CA VAL A 97 11.11 4.77 2.01
C VAL A 97 9.75 5.16 2.54
N ALA A 98 8.94 5.81 1.70
CA ALA A 98 7.59 6.24 2.06
C ALA A 98 6.58 5.21 1.56
N LEU A 99 5.75 4.72 2.46
CA LEU A 99 4.71 3.72 2.18
C LEU A 99 3.34 4.39 2.20
N HIS A 100 2.54 4.12 1.17
CA HIS A 100 1.15 4.55 1.16
C HIS A 100 0.30 3.64 2.07
N ASP A 101 -0.84 4.15 2.51
CA ASP A 101 -1.81 3.42 3.31
C ASP A 101 -2.60 2.39 2.49
N HIS A 102 -3.35 1.54 3.19
CA HIS A 102 -4.34 0.66 2.56
C HIS A 102 -5.48 1.46 1.94
N GLY A 103 -6.19 2.26 2.73
CA GLY A 103 -7.24 3.22 2.36
C GLY A 103 -8.45 2.68 1.60
N GLY A 104 -8.55 1.38 1.34
CA GLY A 104 -9.55 0.83 0.42
C GLY A 104 -9.39 1.30 -1.03
N PHE A 105 -8.30 2.00 -1.35
CA PHE A 105 -8.05 2.69 -2.59
C PHE A 105 -6.87 2.06 -3.33
N LYS A 106 -7.14 0.95 -4.03
CA LYS A 106 -6.11 0.11 -4.67
C LYS A 106 -5.79 0.50 -6.11
N PHE A 107 -6.66 1.28 -6.77
CA PHE A 107 -6.43 1.73 -8.14
C PHE A 107 -5.13 2.53 -8.26
N TYR A 108 -4.86 3.38 -7.28
CA TYR A 108 -3.63 4.15 -7.14
C TYR A 108 -2.79 3.64 -5.95
N GLY A 109 -1.48 3.75 -6.07
CA GLY A 109 -0.51 3.40 -5.02
C GLY A 109 0.28 4.62 -4.58
N ARG A 110 1.46 4.82 -5.17
CA ARG A 110 2.38 5.93 -4.89
C ARG A 110 1.74 7.31 -5.08
N GLU A 111 0.80 7.41 -6.01
CA GLU A 111 0.07 8.67 -6.31
C GLU A 111 -0.71 9.17 -5.10
N LYS A 112 -1.09 8.30 -4.17
CA LYS A 112 -1.79 8.72 -2.94
C LYS A 112 -0.96 9.65 -2.07
N ILE A 113 0.36 9.53 -2.10
CA ILE A 113 1.27 10.22 -1.18
C ILE A 113 2.37 11.03 -1.87
N ALA A 114 2.44 10.99 -3.20
CA ALA A 114 3.46 11.68 -3.98
C ALA A 114 2.88 12.29 -5.26
N ASP A 115 3.42 13.45 -5.66
CA ASP A 115 3.20 14.05 -6.97
C ASP A 115 4.26 13.57 -7.95
N GLY A 116 3.80 13.13 -9.10
CA GLY A 116 4.61 12.70 -10.22
C GLY A 116 4.83 13.78 -11.28
N PRO A 117 5.21 13.38 -12.50
CA PRO A 117 5.41 14.32 -13.61
C PRO A 117 4.11 15.02 -14.03
N GLU A 118 2.99 14.31 -13.96
CA GLU A 118 1.67 14.83 -14.32
C GLU A 118 0.91 15.36 -13.11
N PRO A 119 -0.07 16.25 -13.30
CA PRO A 119 -0.99 16.64 -12.24
C PRO A 119 -1.68 15.44 -11.60
N ALA A 120 -1.92 15.53 -10.30
CA ALA A 120 -2.66 14.47 -9.60
C ALA A 120 -4.09 14.37 -10.13
N ASP A 121 -4.57 13.14 -10.28
CA ASP A 121 -5.96 12.85 -10.62
C ASP A 121 -6.92 13.51 -9.59
N PRO A 122 -8.06 14.07 -10.01
CA PRO A 122 -9.05 14.62 -9.09
C PRO A 122 -9.49 13.66 -7.98
N VAL A 123 -9.63 12.36 -8.29
CA VAL A 123 -9.99 11.33 -7.31
C VAL A 123 -8.86 11.13 -6.27
N VAL A 124 -7.60 11.20 -6.70
CA VAL A 124 -6.44 11.18 -5.80
C VAL A 124 -6.41 12.44 -4.93
N THR A 125 -6.67 13.60 -5.51
CA THR A 125 -6.74 14.87 -4.77
C THR A 125 -7.81 14.81 -3.68
N ALA A 126 -9.02 14.37 -4.01
CA ALA A 126 -10.10 14.19 -3.04
C ALA A 126 -9.75 13.15 -1.95
N PHE A 127 -9.04 12.08 -2.31
CA PHE A 127 -8.54 11.10 -1.35
C PHE A 127 -7.53 11.74 -0.38
N ARG A 128 -6.57 12.52 -0.89
CA ARG A 128 -5.56 13.20 -0.07
C ARG A 128 -6.18 14.20 0.91
N GLU A 129 -7.23 14.91 0.50
CA GLU A 129 -7.95 15.82 1.41
C GLU A 129 -8.48 15.09 2.64
N ARG A 130 -9.05 13.91 2.47
CA ARG A 130 -9.58 13.10 3.57
C ARG A 130 -8.50 12.45 4.43
N ALA A 131 -7.43 11.94 3.79
CA ALA A 131 -6.45 11.07 4.44
C ALA A 131 -5.18 11.78 4.87
N TYR A 132 -4.77 12.84 4.16
CA TYR A 132 -3.46 13.48 4.31
C TYR A 132 -3.50 15.00 4.38
N GLY A 133 -4.69 15.59 4.62
CA GLY A 133 -4.87 17.04 4.67
C GLY A 133 -4.47 17.73 3.35
N GLY A 134 -4.81 17.11 2.22
CA GLY A 134 -4.54 17.62 0.87
C GLY A 134 -3.10 17.54 0.40
N ARG A 135 -2.22 16.82 1.11
CA ARG A 135 -0.77 16.88 0.86
C ARG A 135 -0.20 15.61 0.25
N ALA A 136 0.68 15.76 -0.74
CA ALA A 136 1.63 14.74 -1.17
C ALA A 136 2.83 14.76 -0.21
N TYR A 137 2.73 14.09 0.94
CA TYR A 137 3.70 14.21 2.02
C TYR A 137 5.12 13.78 1.63
N ALA A 138 5.25 12.88 0.65
CA ALA A 138 6.56 12.47 0.15
C ALA A 138 7.30 13.63 -0.54
N ASN A 139 6.59 14.49 -1.28
CA ASN A 139 7.16 15.69 -1.87
C ASN A 139 7.54 16.72 -0.79
N GLU A 140 6.76 16.83 0.28
CA GLU A 140 7.11 17.68 1.43
C GLU A 140 8.41 17.22 2.11
N LEU A 141 8.59 15.91 2.26
CA LEU A 141 9.83 15.35 2.80
C LEU A 141 11.01 15.61 1.85
N ALA A 142 10.81 15.45 0.54
CA ALA A 142 11.84 15.77 -0.44
C ALA A 142 12.27 17.23 -0.36
N ARG A 143 11.33 18.19 -0.31
CA ARG A 143 11.66 19.64 -0.15
C ARG A 143 12.44 19.94 1.12
N ARG A 144 12.29 19.11 2.16
CA ARG A 144 13.02 19.23 3.45
C ARG A 144 14.40 18.59 3.46
N GLY A 145 14.91 18.12 2.32
CA GLY A 145 16.27 17.63 2.18
C GLY A 145 16.44 16.12 2.23
N PHE A 146 15.37 15.34 2.05
CA PHE A 146 15.46 13.90 1.99
C PHE A 146 15.43 13.37 0.55
N ALA A 147 16.10 12.24 0.32
CA ALA A 147 15.83 11.39 -0.83
C ALA A 147 14.71 10.43 -0.46
N VAL A 148 13.56 10.51 -1.14
CA VAL A 148 12.35 9.76 -0.79
C VAL A 148 12.00 8.78 -1.90
N LEU A 149 12.03 7.48 -1.61
CA LEU A 149 11.53 6.44 -2.50
C LEU A 149 10.07 6.14 -2.16
N VAL A 150 9.21 6.28 -3.16
CA VAL A 150 7.77 5.97 -3.06
C VAL A 150 7.44 4.91 -4.09
N HIS A 151 7.05 3.73 -3.69
CA HIS A 151 6.74 2.63 -4.60
C HIS A 151 5.30 2.14 -4.44
N ASP A 152 4.79 1.49 -5.47
CA ASP A 152 3.55 0.75 -5.38
C ASP A 152 3.78 -0.56 -4.64
N THR A 153 2.99 -0.80 -3.58
CA THR A 153 3.02 -2.08 -2.88
C THR A 153 2.22 -3.14 -3.63
N PHE A 154 2.38 -4.41 -3.27
CA PHE A 154 1.60 -5.50 -3.83
C PHE A 154 0.10 -5.23 -3.70
N MET A 155 -0.65 -5.41 -4.79
CA MET A 155 -2.07 -5.15 -4.97
C MET A 155 -2.46 -3.67 -5.21
N TRP A 156 -1.52 -2.71 -5.24
CA TRP A 156 -1.82 -1.31 -5.51
C TRP A 156 -1.10 -0.78 -6.76
N GLY A 157 -1.71 0.21 -7.39
CA GLY A 157 -1.13 0.95 -8.50
C GLY A 157 -0.64 0.04 -9.63
N SER A 158 0.63 0.11 -9.97
CA SER A 158 1.25 -0.73 -11.02
C SER A 158 1.25 -2.23 -10.69
N ARG A 159 1.04 -2.59 -9.44
CA ARG A 159 1.01 -3.98 -8.98
C ARG A 159 -0.40 -4.49 -8.69
N ARG A 160 -1.41 -3.74 -9.08
CA ARG A 160 -2.81 -4.15 -8.94
C ARG A 160 -3.17 -5.30 -9.88
N PHE A 161 -4.11 -6.11 -9.47
CA PHE A 161 -4.67 -7.17 -10.32
C PHE A 161 -5.66 -6.58 -11.33
N PRO A 162 -5.58 -6.89 -12.62
CA PRO A 162 -6.63 -6.57 -13.57
C PRO A 162 -7.96 -7.21 -13.16
N VAL A 163 -9.08 -6.52 -13.32
CA VAL A 163 -10.42 -7.05 -12.98
C VAL A 163 -10.70 -8.35 -13.73
N GLU A 164 -10.23 -8.45 -14.97
CA GLU A 164 -10.41 -9.61 -15.82
C GLU A 164 -9.73 -10.88 -15.29
N SER A 165 -8.67 -10.71 -14.49
CA SER A 165 -7.97 -11.81 -13.84
C SER A 165 -8.61 -12.28 -12.53
N MET A 166 -9.58 -11.52 -12.01
CA MET A 166 -10.29 -11.87 -10.79
C MET A 166 -11.31 -12.99 -11.05
N PRO A 167 -11.57 -13.89 -10.09
CA PRO A 167 -12.57 -14.93 -10.22
C PRO A 167 -13.96 -14.39 -10.60
N GLU A 168 -14.71 -15.15 -11.38
CA GLU A 168 -16.04 -14.73 -11.86
C GLU A 168 -17.02 -14.37 -10.73
N ASN A 169 -16.99 -15.11 -9.64
CA ASN A 169 -17.83 -14.81 -8.48
C ASN A 169 -17.51 -13.43 -7.88
N ILE A 170 -16.24 -13.03 -7.84
CA ILE A 170 -15.82 -11.70 -7.38
C ILE A 170 -16.32 -10.62 -8.34
N ARG A 171 -16.14 -10.81 -9.65
CA ARG A 171 -16.63 -9.86 -10.67
C ARG A 171 -18.15 -9.68 -10.62
N ARG A 172 -18.89 -10.78 -10.42
CA ARG A 172 -20.34 -10.75 -10.28
C ARG A 172 -20.79 -10.04 -8.99
N MET A 173 -20.10 -10.24 -7.87
CA MET A 173 -20.36 -9.51 -6.62
C MET A 173 -20.03 -8.01 -6.78
N ALA A 174 -18.93 -7.70 -7.43
CA ALA A 174 -18.51 -6.33 -7.67
C ALA A 174 -19.49 -5.54 -8.54
N ALA A 175 -20.17 -6.19 -9.49
CA ALA A 175 -21.21 -5.56 -10.31
C ALA A 175 -22.45 -5.09 -9.50
N GLN A 176 -22.55 -5.47 -8.23
CA GLN A 176 -23.60 -5.05 -7.30
C GLN A 176 -23.08 -4.06 -6.25
N ARG A 177 -22.03 -3.30 -6.57
CA ARG A 177 -21.43 -2.32 -5.65
C ARG A 177 -22.51 -1.35 -5.13
N ASP A 178 -22.56 -1.21 -3.80
CA ASP A 178 -23.32 -0.13 -3.18
C ASP A 178 -22.67 1.22 -3.51
N PRO A 179 -23.38 2.17 -4.13
CA PRO A 179 -22.86 3.50 -4.44
C PRO A 179 -22.32 4.25 -3.22
N ALA A 180 -22.82 3.94 -2.02
CA ALA A 180 -22.35 4.53 -0.77
C ALA A 180 -20.98 4.03 -0.33
N TRP A 181 -20.46 2.91 -0.91
CA TRP A 181 -19.18 2.32 -0.50
C TRP A 181 -17.99 3.25 -0.73
N GLN A 182 -17.94 3.90 -1.87
CA GLN A 182 -16.99 4.98 -2.13
C GLN A 182 -17.74 6.10 -2.87
N PRO A 183 -18.18 7.14 -2.14
CA PRO A 183 -18.85 8.27 -2.77
C PRO A 183 -17.93 8.92 -3.80
N THR A 184 -18.46 9.17 -4.98
CA THR A 184 -17.76 9.80 -6.11
C THR A 184 -18.41 11.12 -6.47
N ASP A 185 -17.79 11.88 -7.38
CA ASP A 185 -18.39 13.07 -7.97
C ASP A 185 -19.39 12.72 -9.11
N GLY A 186 -19.61 11.42 -9.36
CA GLY A 186 -20.49 10.91 -10.41
C GLY A 186 -19.89 10.97 -11.81
N SER A 187 -18.63 11.33 -11.96
CA SER A 187 -17.95 11.21 -13.27
C SER A 187 -17.72 9.74 -13.62
N ALA A 188 -17.76 9.41 -14.91
CA ALA A 188 -17.53 8.04 -15.37
C ALA A 188 -16.16 7.50 -14.92
N HIS A 189 -15.14 8.36 -14.87
CA HIS A 189 -13.81 8.00 -14.41
C HIS A 189 -13.78 7.71 -12.91
N ALA A 190 -14.42 8.53 -12.08
CA ALA A 190 -14.49 8.28 -10.63
C ALA A 190 -15.29 7.00 -10.31
N GLU A 191 -16.38 6.74 -11.06
CA GLU A 191 -17.15 5.49 -10.94
C GLU A 191 -16.31 4.28 -11.33
N GLU A 192 -15.54 4.32 -12.42
CA GLU A 192 -14.62 3.24 -12.81
C GLU A 192 -13.62 2.91 -11.72
N ILE A 193 -13.01 3.94 -11.11
CA ILE A 193 -12.07 3.78 -10.01
C ILE A 193 -12.76 3.17 -8.77
N ALA A 194 -13.97 3.62 -8.45
CA ALA A 194 -14.73 3.09 -7.31
C ALA A 194 -15.13 1.63 -7.54
N ASP A 195 -15.58 1.28 -8.73
CA ASP A 195 -15.90 -0.10 -9.11
C ASP A 195 -14.67 -1.00 -9.02
N TYR A 196 -13.53 -0.53 -9.54
CA TYR A 196 -12.27 -1.24 -9.40
C TYR A 196 -11.90 -1.46 -7.93
N ASN A 197 -11.93 -0.41 -7.12
CA ASN A 197 -11.55 -0.49 -5.71
C ASN A 197 -12.44 -1.47 -4.94
N TYR A 198 -13.73 -1.51 -5.25
CA TYR A 198 -14.66 -2.45 -4.65
C TYR A 198 -14.38 -3.90 -5.07
N ALA A 199 -14.15 -4.14 -6.34
CA ALA A 199 -13.76 -5.45 -6.85
C ALA A 199 -12.45 -5.95 -6.21
N ALA A 200 -11.46 -5.08 -6.12
CA ALA A 200 -10.17 -5.39 -5.51
C ALA A 200 -10.27 -5.64 -4.00
N TRP A 201 -11.16 -4.93 -3.30
CA TRP A 201 -11.46 -5.18 -1.90
C TRP A 201 -12.11 -6.55 -1.69
N LEU A 202 -13.12 -6.90 -2.48
CA LEU A 202 -13.74 -8.23 -2.45
C LEU A 202 -12.72 -9.34 -2.74
N PHE A 203 -11.85 -9.12 -3.74
CA PHE A 203 -10.82 -10.07 -4.11
C PHE A 203 -9.80 -10.29 -2.98
N GLU A 204 -9.37 -9.24 -2.30
CA GLU A 204 -8.50 -9.34 -1.13
C GLU A 204 -9.14 -10.21 -0.05
N PHE A 205 -10.32 -9.85 0.43
CA PHE A 205 -10.98 -10.55 1.54
C PHE A 205 -11.39 -11.99 1.22
N HIS A 206 -11.87 -12.23 0.01
CA HIS A 206 -12.42 -13.55 -0.33
C HIS A 206 -11.40 -14.52 -0.92
N VAL A 207 -10.28 -14.03 -1.40
CA VAL A 207 -9.28 -14.85 -2.08
C VAL A 207 -7.89 -14.68 -1.47
N ILE A 208 -7.31 -13.47 -1.50
CA ILE A 208 -5.91 -13.26 -1.16
C ILE A 208 -5.63 -13.55 0.31
N GLU A 209 -6.44 -13.02 1.23
CA GLU A 209 -6.26 -13.29 2.67
C GLU A 209 -6.37 -14.77 3.01
N LYS A 210 -7.28 -15.49 2.36
CA LYS A 210 -7.41 -16.95 2.54
C LYS A 210 -6.19 -17.70 2.01
N TYR A 211 -5.64 -17.26 0.89
CA TYR A 211 -4.40 -17.83 0.36
C TYR A 211 -3.23 -17.58 1.32
N CYS A 212 -3.06 -16.37 1.82
CA CYS A 212 -2.03 -16.05 2.80
C CYS A 212 -2.19 -16.87 4.10
N ALA A 213 -3.43 -17.08 4.55
CA ALA A 213 -3.70 -17.90 5.74
C ALA A 213 -3.39 -19.39 5.55
N LEU A 214 -3.45 -19.90 4.30
CA LEU A 214 -3.19 -21.32 4.00
C LEU A 214 -1.72 -21.61 3.71
N PHE A 215 -0.98 -20.65 3.18
CA PHE A 215 0.38 -20.84 2.66
C PHE A 215 1.44 -19.92 3.30
N GLY A 216 1.03 -19.03 4.20
CA GLY A 216 1.92 -18.18 5.00
C GLY A 216 2.09 -18.75 6.37
#